data_9e94a8d81cf143110a3be4a920063041
#
_entry.id   9e94a8d81cf143110a3be4a920063041
#
_cell.length_a   1.000
_cell.length_b   1.000
_cell.length_c   1.000
_cell.angle_alpha   90.00
_cell.angle_beta   90.00
_cell.angle_gamma   90.00
#
_symmetry.space_group_name_H-M   'P 1'
#
loop_
_entity.id
_entity.type
_entity.pdbx_description
1 polymer ?
#
loop_
_entity_poly.entity_id
_entity_poly.type
_entity_poly.pdbx_seq_one_letter_code
_entity_poly.pdbx_strand_id
1 'polypeptide(L)'
;MEGSDARGELYNDDPVLQDARLCGTTASLCGLEAAGFEQNEEKMAQAIQRIEMLNAYLFIQSGIPVIYSGDEIGQVNDYSYKESEDYDRRSDSRYIHRGHFRWDLEPEKDKKGTVQNRIFASMKKMEELKFKYRPFDGEADVWTEETYDTALLCVCRKSGNEMVTGIFNFSNEDRTAWIDMGEFT
;
A
#
# COMPACT_ATOMS: atom_id res chain seq x y z
N MET A 1 -6.26 -2.10 -17.64
CA MET A 1 -5.18 -1.22 -17.11
C MET A 1 -4.60 -0.29 -18.17
N GLU A 2 -5.31 -0.15 -19.30
CA GLU A 2 -4.89 0.77 -20.37
C GLU A 2 -4.83 2.20 -19.83
N GLY A 3 -3.71 2.90 -20.03
CA GLY A 3 -3.49 4.25 -19.46
C GLY A 3 -3.09 4.33 -17.98
N SER A 4 -2.93 3.20 -17.28
CA SER A 4 -2.50 3.15 -15.88
C SER A 4 -1.04 2.73 -15.75
N ASP A 5 -0.33 3.29 -14.77
CA ASP A 5 1.02 2.84 -14.39
C ASP A 5 1.02 1.53 -13.59
N ALA A 6 -0.15 1.04 -13.16
CA ALA A 6 -0.26 -0.24 -12.46
C ALA A 6 0.18 -1.41 -13.36
N ARG A 7 0.94 -2.34 -12.78
CA ARG A 7 1.37 -3.58 -13.43
C ARG A 7 0.88 -4.77 -12.62
N GLY A 8 0.29 -5.73 -13.33
CA GLY A 8 -0.27 -6.94 -12.75
C GLY A 8 -0.91 -7.81 -13.81
N GLU A 9 -1.40 -8.97 -13.40
CA GLU A 9 -2.05 -9.93 -14.28
C GLU A 9 -3.43 -10.32 -13.73
N LEU A 10 -4.34 -10.64 -14.64
CA LEU A 10 -5.66 -11.13 -14.23
C LEU A 10 -5.57 -12.61 -13.84
N TYR A 11 -6.29 -12.96 -12.79
CA TYR A 11 -6.55 -14.32 -12.34
C TYR A 11 -8.04 -14.60 -12.43
N ASN A 12 -8.43 -15.79 -12.89
CA ASN A 12 -9.81 -16.17 -13.17
C ASN A 12 -10.51 -15.19 -14.14
N ASP A 13 -9.87 -14.87 -15.24
CA ASP A 13 -10.46 -14.02 -16.28
C ASP A 13 -11.48 -14.84 -17.09
N ASP A 14 -12.56 -15.26 -16.43
CA ASP A 14 -13.67 -15.96 -17.06
C ASP A 14 -14.74 -14.95 -17.49
N PRO A 15 -14.99 -14.81 -18.80
CA PRO A 15 -15.94 -13.82 -19.32
C PRO A 15 -17.40 -14.09 -18.89
N VAL A 16 -17.73 -15.30 -18.45
CA VAL A 16 -19.07 -15.67 -18.00
C VAL A 16 -19.24 -15.31 -16.52
N LEU A 17 -18.26 -15.65 -15.69
CA LEU A 17 -18.32 -15.40 -14.25
C LEU A 17 -18.01 -13.95 -13.91
N GLN A 18 -17.24 -13.24 -14.73
CA GLN A 18 -16.81 -11.85 -14.51
C GLN A 18 -16.20 -11.61 -13.13
N ASP A 19 -15.48 -12.61 -12.60
CA ASP A 19 -14.87 -12.62 -11.27
C ASP A 19 -13.35 -12.41 -11.33
N ALA A 20 -12.83 -11.91 -12.44
CA ALA A 20 -11.44 -11.64 -12.64
C ALA A 20 -10.86 -10.80 -11.48
N ARG A 21 -9.71 -11.23 -10.96
CA ARG A 21 -8.97 -10.54 -9.90
C ARG A 21 -7.64 -10.08 -10.42
N LEU A 22 -7.24 -8.88 -10.03
CA LEU A 22 -5.91 -8.38 -10.35
C LEU A 22 -4.89 -8.93 -9.36
N CYS A 23 -3.86 -9.61 -9.86
CA CYS A 23 -2.71 -10.09 -9.11
C CYS A 23 -1.48 -9.23 -9.39
N GLY A 24 -0.73 -8.91 -8.36
CA GLY A 24 0.50 -8.13 -8.42
C GLY A 24 0.97 -7.78 -7.03
N THR A 25 2.23 -7.36 -6.91
CA THR A 25 2.74 -6.79 -5.66
C THR A 25 2.15 -5.40 -5.44
N THR A 26 2.06 -4.95 -4.20
CA THR A 26 1.61 -3.59 -3.86
C THR A 26 2.43 -2.54 -4.61
N ALA A 27 3.75 -2.72 -4.69
CA ALA A 27 4.65 -1.82 -5.39
C ALA A 27 4.33 -1.70 -6.88
N SER A 28 4.11 -2.82 -7.57
CA SER A 28 3.79 -2.84 -9.00
C SER A 28 2.40 -2.28 -9.29
N LEU A 29 1.42 -2.57 -8.43
CA LEU A 29 0.07 -2.03 -8.55
C LEU A 29 0.02 -0.51 -8.29
N CYS A 30 0.91 0.02 -7.44
CA CYS A 30 1.07 1.46 -7.20
C CYS A 30 1.84 2.20 -8.31
N GLY A 31 2.44 1.47 -9.27
CA GLY A 31 3.15 2.04 -10.40
C GLY A 31 4.68 2.09 -10.27
N LEU A 32 5.25 1.56 -9.18
CA LEU A 32 6.70 1.61 -8.94
C LEU A 32 7.49 0.87 -10.04
N GLU A 33 6.97 -0.29 -10.47
CA GLU A 33 7.58 -1.10 -11.54
C GLU A 33 7.62 -0.33 -12.88
N ALA A 34 6.49 0.29 -13.26
CA ALA A 34 6.40 1.08 -14.48
C ALA A 34 7.35 2.29 -14.44
N ALA A 35 7.35 3.02 -13.32
CA ALA A 35 8.22 4.17 -13.12
C ALA A 35 9.71 3.81 -13.20
N GLY A 36 10.08 2.65 -12.63
CA GLY A 36 11.44 2.12 -12.70
C GLY A 36 11.85 1.74 -14.12
N PHE A 37 10.96 1.09 -14.88
CA PHE A 37 11.20 0.74 -16.28
C PHE A 37 11.34 1.98 -17.16
N GLU A 38 10.50 3.01 -16.94
CA GLU A 38 10.53 4.27 -17.67
C GLU A 38 11.65 5.22 -17.20
N GLN A 39 12.35 4.89 -16.11
CA GLN A 39 13.33 5.74 -15.45
C GLN A 39 12.77 7.14 -15.12
N ASN A 40 11.51 7.20 -14.73
CA ASN A 40 10.79 8.43 -14.48
C ASN A 40 10.75 8.70 -12.96
N GLU A 41 11.57 9.65 -12.50
CA GLU A 41 11.70 9.98 -11.08
C GLU A 41 10.42 10.57 -10.48
N GLU A 42 9.65 11.34 -11.24
CA GLU A 42 8.38 11.92 -10.77
C GLU A 42 7.34 10.83 -10.52
N LYS A 43 7.15 9.92 -11.49
CA LYS A 43 6.26 8.77 -11.34
C LYS A 43 6.72 7.86 -10.20
N MET A 44 8.03 7.68 -10.03
CA MET A 44 8.59 6.90 -8.92
C MET A 44 8.24 7.52 -7.58
N ALA A 45 8.39 8.83 -7.44
CA ALA A 45 8.03 9.55 -6.21
C ALA A 45 6.52 9.41 -5.90
N GLN A 46 5.66 9.53 -6.91
CA GLN A 46 4.21 9.33 -6.78
C GLN A 46 3.86 7.87 -6.40
N ALA A 47 4.51 6.89 -7.02
CA ALA A 47 4.29 5.48 -6.68
C ALA A 47 4.66 5.19 -5.22
N ILE A 48 5.79 5.72 -4.74
CA ILE A 48 6.19 5.59 -3.34
C ILE A 48 5.18 6.24 -2.41
N GLN A 49 4.69 7.45 -2.72
CA GLN A 49 3.64 8.12 -1.92
C GLN A 49 2.37 7.29 -1.83
N ARG A 50 1.95 6.64 -2.93
CA ARG A 50 0.79 5.72 -2.92
C ARG A 50 1.03 4.51 -2.02
N ILE A 51 2.22 3.92 -2.05
CA ILE A 51 2.60 2.81 -1.17
C ILE A 51 2.59 3.25 0.29
N GLU A 52 3.20 4.39 0.59
CA GLU A 52 3.23 4.98 1.94
C GLU A 52 1.81 5.25 2.46
N MET A 53 0.92 5.82 1.63
CA MET A 53 -0.47 6.06 1.97
C MET A 53 -1.25 4.76 2.24
N LEU A 54 -1.11 3.74 1.39
CA LEU A 54 -1.78 2.45 1.58
C LEU A 54 -1.30 1.73 2.84
N ASN A 55 0.00 1.80 3.14
CA ASN A 55 0.55 1.28 4.38
C ASN A 55 -0.03 2.03 5.59
N ALA A 56 -0.06 3.37 5.56
CA ALA A 56 -0.67 4.16 6.62
C ALA A 56 -2.15 3.81 6.81
N TYR A 57 -2.89 3.61 5.71
CA TYR A 57 -4.28 3.17 5.75
C TYR A 57 -4.43 1.77 6.36
N LEU A 58 -3.53 0.83 6.04
CA LEU A 58 -3.50 -0.50 6.66
C LEU A 58 -3.29 -0.42 8.18
N PHE A 59 -2.31 0.40 8.61
CA PHE A 59 -1.98 0.51 10.04
C PHE A 59 -3.03 1.22 10.87
N ILE A 60 -3.82 2.15 10.28
CA ILE A 60 -4.89 2.83 11.02
C ILE A 60 -6.11 1.93 11.24
N GLN A 61 -6.23 0.82 10.51
CA GLN A 61 -7.34 -0.13 10.71
C GLN A 61 -7.26 -0.82 12.06
N SER A 62 -8.41 -1.30 12.53
CA SER A 62 -8.47 -2.15 13.71
C SER A 62 -7.81 -3.51 13.46
N GLY A 63 -7.25 -4.10 14.50
CA GLY A 63 -6.62 -5.42 14.43
C GLY A 63 -5.12 -5.37 14.14
N ILE A 64 -4.59 -6.51 13.73
CA ILE A 64 -3.17 -6.72 13.47
C ILE A 64 -2.89 -6.47 11.98
N PRO A 65 -2.03 -5.52 11.62
CA PRO A 65 -1.64 -5.32 10.23
C PRO A 65 -0.82 -6.52 9.75
N VAL A 66 -1.21 -7.09 8.63
CA VAL A 66 -0.49 -8.20 7.98
C VAL A 66 0.25 -7.64 6.77
N ILE A 67 1.58 -7.68 6.83
CA ILE A 67 2.46 -7.24 5.75
C ILE A 67 2.83 -8.46 4.92
N TYR A 68 2.66 -8.38 3.61
CA TYR A 68 3.11 -9.42 2.71
C TYR A 68 4.63 -9.29 2.50
N SER A 69 5.33 -10.44 2.49
CA SER A 69 6.79 -10.47 2.37
C SER A 69 7.25 -9.76 1.09
N GLY A 70 8.11 -8.77 1.23
CA GLY A 70 8.62 -7.93 0.15
C GLY A 70 7.94 -6.55 0.04
N ASP A 71 6.74 -6.36 0.60
CA ASP A 71 6.08 -5.04 0.62
C ASP A 71 6.92 -4.01 1.37
N GLU A 72 7.62 -4.44 2.44
CA GLU A 72 8.48 -3.61 3.27
C GLU A 72 9.70 -3.02 2.55
N ILE A 73 10.08 -3.60 1.42
CA ILE A 73 11.17 -3.11 0.55
C ILE A 73 10.68 -2.68 -0.83
N GLY A 74 9.37 -2.64 -1.05
CA GLY A 74 8.80 -2.27 -2.34
C GLY A 74 9.14 -3.26 -3.45
N GLN A 75 9.15 -4.56 -3.13
CA GLN A 75 9.40 -5.60 -4.12
C GLN A 75 8.37 -5.56 -5.24
N VAL A 76 8.82 -5.54 -6.48
CA VAL A 76 7.97 -5.54 -7.67
C VAL A 76 7.64 -6.96 -8.12
N ASN A 77 6.77 -7.09 -9.12
CA ASN A 77 6.35 -8.35 -9.69
C ASN A 77 7.52 -9.21 -10.16
N ASP A 78 7.34 -10.52 -10.02
CA ASP A 78 8.27 -11.55 -10.50
C ASP A 78 7.62 -12.34 -11.65
N TYR A 79 8.08 -12.12 -12.85
CA TYR A 79 7.56 -12.79 -14.05
C TYR A 79 8.26 -14.12 -14.34
N SER A 80 9.28 -14.51 -13.57
CA SER A 80 10.04 -15.74 -13.78
C SER A 80 9.19 -17.02 -13.63
N TYR A 81 8.04 -16.92 -12.95
CA TYR A 81 7.14 -18.04 -12.84
C TYR A 81 6.65 -18.59 -14.19
N LYS A 82 6.59 -17.74 -15.24
CA LYS A 82 6.19 -18.13 -16.61
C LYS A 82 7.17 -19.09 -17.27
N GLU A 83 8.43 -19.12 -16.79
CA GLU A 83 9.50 -19.98 -17.26
C GLU A 83 9.57 -21.31 -16.49
N SER A 84 8.67 -21.52 -15.52
CA SER A 84 8.64 -22.74 -14.73
C SER A 84 8.34 -23.96 -15.60
N GLU A 85 9.07 -25.07 -15.35
CA GLU A 85 8.76 -26.36 -15.96
C GLU A 85 7.42 -26.92 -15.46
N ASP A 86 7.02 -26.57 -14.24
CA ASP A 86 5.73 -26.91 -13.65
C ASP A 86 4.61 -26.13 -14.34
N TYR A 87 3.73 -26.87 -15.01
CA TYR A 87 2.60 -26.30 -15.74
C TYR A 87 1.64 -25.54 -14.80
N ASP A 88 1.32 -26.09 -13.65
CA ASP A 88 0.37 -25.49 -12.72
C ASP A 88 0.90 -24.14 -12.21
N ARG A 89 2.21 -24.06 -11.97
CA ARG A 89 2.85 -22.82 -11.57
C ARG A 89 2.86 -21.79 -12.68
N ARG A 90 3.30 -22.14 -13.90
CA ARG A 90 3.41 -21.17 -15.00
C ARG A 90 2.08 -20.70 -15.55
N SER A 91 0.99 -21.46 -15.33
CA SER A 91 -0.37 -21.09 -15.73
C SER A 91 -1.15 -20.27 -14.71
N ASP A 92 -0.62 -20.13 -13.49
CA ASP A 92 -1.29 -19.43 -12.39
C ASP A 92 -0.67 -18.03 -12.19
N SER A 93 -1.36 -17.01 -12.67
CA SER A 93 -0.93 -15.61 -12.56
C SER A 93 -0.71 -15.10 -11.13
N ARG A 94 -1.21 -15.80 -10.11
CA ARG A 94 -0.94 -15.46 -8.70
C ARG A 94 0.53 -15.57 -8.32
N TYR A 95 1.31 -16.36 -9.07
CA TYR A 95 2.74 -16.48 -8.81
C TYR A 95 3.52 -15.20 -9.14
N ILE A 96 2.94 -14.24 -9.84
CA ILE A 96 3.55 -12.94 -10.13
C ILE A 96 3.96 -12.18 -8.84
N HIS A 97 3.21 -12.33 -7.75
CA HIS A 97 3.51 -11.73 -6.45
C HIS A 97 4.01 -12.74 -5.40
N ARG A 98 4.25 -14.00 -5.80
CA ARG A 98 4.74 -15.08 -4.93
C ARG A 98 6.19 -15.45 -5.21
N GLY A 99 6.95 -14.53 -5.80
CA GLY A 99 8.38 -14.69 -6.03
C GLY A 99 9.17 -14.77 -4.73
N HIS A 100 10.42 -15.19 -4.85
CA HIS A 100 11.32 -15.19 -3.71
C HIS A 100 11.56 -13.78 -3.20
N PHE A 101 11.72 -13.65 -1.88
CA PHE A 101 12.13 -12.38 -1.29
C PHE A 101 13.50 -11.93 -1.85
N ARG A 102 13.59 -10.66 -2.20
CA ARG A 102 14.77 -10.07 -2.85
C ARG A 102 15.83 -9.68 -1.81
N TRP A 103 16.54 -10.70 -1.30
CA TRP A 103 17.63 -10.50 -0.34
C TRP A 103 18.75 -9.60 -0.86
N ASP A 104 18.90 -9.48 -2.16
CA ASP A 104 19.84 -8.57 -2.81
C ASP A 104 19.44 -7.09 -2.67
N LEU A 105 18.15 -6.79 -2.55
CA LEU A 105 17.60 -5.45 -2.32
C LEU A 105 17.44 -5.12 -0.83
N GLU A 106 17.44 -6.12 0.05
CA GLU A 106 17.21 -5.92 1.48
C GLU A 106 18.21 -4.92 2.11
N PRO A 107 19.52 -4.91 1.81
CA PRO A 107 20.45 -3.92 2.38
C PRO A 107 20.18 -2.48 1.94
N GLU A 108 19.43 -2.27 0.86
CA GLU A 108 19.08 -0.92 0.38
C GLU A 108 18.13 -0.19 1.35
N LYS A 109 17.36 -0.91 2.18
CA LYS A 109 16.48 -0.31 3.19
C LYS A 109 17.23 0.54 4.23
N ASP A 110 18.53 0.25 4.44
CA ASP A 110 19.38 0.95 5.40
C ASP A 110 20.14 2.11 4.75
N LYS A 111 20.08 2.25 3.43
CA LYS A 111 20.76 3.32 2.68
C LYS A 111 19.81 4.49 2.46
N LYS A 112 20.08 5.61 3.11
CA LYS A 112 19.27 6.82 3.01
C LYS A 112 19.09 7.28 1.56
N GLY A 113 17.83 7.49 1.18
CA GLY A 113 17.44 8.03 -0.13
C GLY A 113 17.11 6.98 -1.18
N THR A 114 17.29 5.68 -0.90
CA THR A 114 16.81 4.61 -1.78
C THR A 114 15.29 4.46 -1.67
N VAL A 115 14.68 3.85 -2.66
CA VAL A 115 13.26 3.48 -2.66
C VAL A 115 12.93 2.59 -1.47
N GLN A 116 13.76 1.56 -1.25
CA GLN A 116 13.63 0.61 -0.16
C GLN A 116 13.66 1.29 1.21
N ASN A 117 14.60 2.23 1.40
CA ASN A 117 14.72 3.00 2.64
C ASN A 117 13.48 3.85 2.92
N ARG A 118 12.95 4.53 1.91
CA ARG A 118 11.74 5.36 2.07
C ARG A 118 10.54 4.52 2.49
N ILE A 119 10.28 3.42 1.79
CA ILE A 119 9.13 2.54 2.07
C ILE A 119 9.29 1.92 3.46
N PHE A 120 10.46 1.35 3.77
CA PHE A 120 10.75 0.72 5.04
C PHE A 120 10.64 1.70 6.22
N ALA A 121 11.22 2.89 6.08
CA ALA A 121 11.18 3.92 7.13
C ALA A 121 9.76 4.42 7.39
N SER A 122 8.94 4.58 6.34
CA SER A 122 7.53 4.94 6.48
C SER A 122 6.75 3.88 7.23
N MET A 123 6.91 2.61 6.85
CA MET A 123 6.24 1.48 7.49
C MET A 123 6.65 1.35 8.96
N LYS A 124 7.95 1.44 9.25
CA LYS A 124 8.47 1.42 10.62
C LYS A 124 7.91 2.57 11.47
N LYS A 125 7.77 3.76 10.89
CA LYS A 125 7.14 4.90 11.58
C LYS A 125 5.68 4.62 11.94
N MET A 126 4.93 3.99 11.04
CA MET A 126 3.54 3.60 11.32
C MET A 126 3.44 2.53 12.41
N GLU A 127 4.35 1.57 12.40
CA GLU A 127 4.48 0.57 13.45
C GLU A 127 4.74 1.23 14.82
N GLU A 128 5.72 2.13 14.90
CA GLU A 128 6.06 2.87 16.11
C GLU A 128 4.85 3.68 16.64
N LEU A 129 4.10 4.34 15.76
CA LEU A 129 2.88 5.06 16.12
C LEU A 129 1.82 4.12 16.68
N LYS A 130 1.61 2.96 16.03
CA LYS A 130 0.63 1.96 16.44
C LYS A 130 0.95 1.37 17.81
N PHE A 131 2.22 1.17 18.15
CA PHE A 131 2.63 0.72 19.48
C PHE A 131 2.59 1.81 20.55
N LYS A 132 2.75 3.06 20.16
CA LYS A 132 2.88 4.18 21.10
C LYS A 132 1.54 4.71 21.59
N TYR A 133 0.52 4.75 20.72
CA TYR A 133 -0.72 5.46 21.02
C TYR A 133 -1.90 4.50 21.18
N ARG A 134 -2.65 4.65 22.29
CA ARG A 134 -3.82 3.83 22.63
C ARG A 134 -4.93 3.82 21.56
N PRO A 135 -5.22 4.89 20.82
CA PRO A 135 -6.23 4.83 19.76
C PRO A 135 -6.00 3.76 18.71
N PHE A 136 -4.81 3.16 18.63
CA PHE A 136 -4.55 2.03 17.76
C PHE A 136 -4.93 0.66 18.35
N ASP A 137 -5.29 0.60 19.64
CA ASP A 137 -5.74 -0.63 20.29
C ASP A 137 -7.04 -1.14 19.68
N GLY A 138 -7.28 -2.45 19.81
CA GLY A 138 -8.45 -3.10 19.21
C GLY A 138 -9.79 -2.64 19.76
N GLU A 139 -9.80 -2.08 20.99
CA GLU A 139 -11.00 -1.60 21.69
C GLU A 139 -11.26 -0.10 21.51
N ALA A 140 -10.42 0.60 20.75
CA ALA A 140 -10.64 2.01 20.46
C ALA A 140 -11.89 2.22 19.59
N ASP A 141 -12.61 3.30 19.85
CA ASP A 141 -13.69 3.76 18.98
C ASP A 141 -13.12 4.14 17.60
N VAL A 142 -13.81 3.73 16.53
CA VAL A 142 -13.39 4.01 15.15
C VAL A 142 -14.58 4.52 14.36
N TRP A 143 -14.39 5.63 13.66
CA TRP A 143 -15.39 6.20 12.74
C TRP A 143 -14.74 6.96 11.60
N THR A 144 -15.53 7.37 10.65
CA THR A 144 -15.11 8.25 9.56
C THR A 144 -15.81 9.59 9.69
N GLU A 145 -15.08 10.68 9.40
CA GLU A 145 -15.64 12.02 9.31
C GLU A 145 -15.87 12.42 7.86
N GLU A 146 -16.91 13.24 7.65
CA GLU A 146 -17.24 13.75 6.32
C GLU A 146 -16.19 14.80 5.90
N THR A 147 -15.65 14.61 4.70
CA THR A 147 -14.65 15.51 4.12
C THR A 147 -15.22 16.44 3.07
N TYR A 148 -16.44 16.16 2.59
CA TYR A 148 -17.09 16.83 1.45
C TYR A 148 -16.28 16.79 0.16
N ASP A 149 -15.25 15.95 0.09
CA ASP A 149 -14.44 15.68 -1.09
C ASP A 149 -14.31 14.16 -1.25
N THR A 150 -14.84 13.62 -2.34
CA THR A 150 -14.85 12.17 -2.63
C THR A 150 -13.46 11.57 -2.84
N ALA A 151 -12.44 12.40 -3.03
CA ALA A 151 -11.05 11.96 -3.13
C ALA A 151 -10.36 11.85 -1.76
N LEU A 152 -11.00 12.30 -0.68
CA LEU A 152 -10.45 12.28 0.66
C LEU A 152 -11.22 11.31 1.56
N LEU A 153 -10.49 10.57 2.38
CA LEU A 153 -11.03 9.74 3.46
C LEU A 153 -10.44 10.21 4.79
N CYS A 154 -11.30 10.49 5.76
CA CYS A 154 -10.91 10.79 7.13
C CYS A 154 -11.31 9.64 8.05
N VAL A 155 -10.34 8.99 8.68
CA VAL A 155 -10.56 7.92 9.68
C VAL A 155 -10.12 8.43 11.03
N CYS A 156 -11.02 8.39 12.00
CA CYS A 156 -10.79 8.80 13.37
C CYS A 156 -10.77 7.60 14.32
N ARG A 157 -9.88 7.63 15.29
CA ARG A 157 -9.78 6.63 16.36
C ARG A 157 -9.60 7.33 17.71
N LYS A 158 -10.35 6.88 18.73
CA LYS A 158 -10.28 7.48 20.08
C LYS A 158 -10.20 6.38 21.14
N SER A 159 -9.34 6.60 22.13
CA SER A 159 -9.26 5.79 23.33
C SER A 159 -9.00 6.71 24.53
N GLY A 160 -9.97 6.83 25.43
CA GLY A 160 -9.92 7.79 26.52
C GLY A 160 -9.78 9.23 26.01
N ASN A 161 -8.72 9.90 26.44
CA ASN A 161 -8.43 11.30 26.05
C ASN A 161 -7.47 11.41 24.85
N GLU A 162 -7.10 10.30 24.24
CA GLU A 162 -6.22 10.28 23.07
C GLU A 162 -7.03 10.07 21.80
N MET A 163 -6.68 10.80 20.75
CA MET A 163 -7.28 10.64 19.43
C MET A 163 -6.20 10.63 18.35
N VAL A 164 -6.41 9.79 17.36
CA VAL A 164 -5.61 9.74 16.11
C VAL A 164 -6.56 9.92 14.94
N THR A 165 -6.17 10.81 14.03
CA THR A 165 -6.90 11.04 12.77
C THR A 165 -5.99 10.81 11.60
N GLY A 166 -6.39 9.92 10.70
CA GLY A 166 -5.74 9.69 9.42
C GLY A 166 -6.54 10.34 8.30
N ILE A 167 -5.89 11.20 7.52
CA ILE A 167 -6.48 11.81 6.32
C ILE A 167 -5.74 11.27 5.12
N PHE A 168 -6.48 10.63 4.21
CA PHE A 168 -5.95 9.93 3.05
C PHE A 168 -6.45 10.61 1.78
N ASN A 169 -5.52 11.06 0.93
CA ASN A 169 -5.83 11.67 -0.36
C ASN A 169 -5.61 10.66 -1.48
N PHE A 170 -6.68 10.18 -2.09
CA PHE A 170 -6.67 9.21 -3.19
C PHE A 170 -6.57 9.88 -4.58
N SER A 171 -6.33 11.18 -4.64
CA SER A 171 -6.07 11.90 -5.89
C SER A 171 -4.57 12.14 -6.10
N ASN A 172 -4.22 12.58 -7.31
CA ASN A 172 -2.86 13.05 -7.62
C ASN A 172 -2.71 14.57 -7.46
N GLU A 173 -3.65 15.23 -6.79
CA GLU A 173 -3.71 16.69 -6.64
C GLU A 173 -3.70 17.05 -5.15
N ASP A 174 -3.18 18.23 -4.83
CA ASP A 174 -3.33 18.80 -3.50
C ASP A 174 -4.80 19.08 -3.21
N ARG A 175 -5.29 18.63 -2.05
CA ARG A 175 -6.66 18.78 -1.60
C ARG A 175 -6.72 19.51 -0.26
N THR A 176 -7.78 20.27 -0.06
CA THR A 176 -8.07 20.93 1.21
C THR A 176 -9.50 20.60 1.61
N ALA A 177 -9.68 20.13 2.84
CA ALA A 177 -10.98 19.87 3.41
C ALA A 177 -11.10 20.50 4.80
N TRP A 178 -12.33 20.86 5.15
CA TRP A 178 -12.70 21.19 6.52
C TRP A 178 -13.35 19.95 7.14
N ILE A 179 -12.81 19.52 8.28
CA ILE A 179 -13.27 18.33 8.99
C ILE A 179 -13.73 18.79 10.36
N ASP A 180 -14.99 18.51 10.69
CA ASP A 180 -15.53 18.76 12.02
C ASP A 180 -15.04 17.68 12.97
N MET A 181 -14.11 18.03 13.84
CA MET A 181 -13.54 17.09 14.82
C MET A 181 -14.35 17.04 16.13
N GLY A 182 -15.47 17.75 16.21
CA GLY A 182 -16.27 17.87 17.40
C GLY A 182 -15.58 18.68 18.52
N GLU A 183 -16.26 18.81 19.66
CA GLU A 183 -15.64 19.35 20.86
C GLU A 183 -14.82 18.26 21.56
N PHE A 184 -13.51 18.47 21.66
CA PHE A 184 -12.64 17.65 22.49
C PHE A 184 -12.88 18.01 23.95
N THR A 185 -13.89 17.39 24.57
CA THR A 185 -14.16 17.48 26.01
C THR A 185 -13.65 16.26 26.74
#